data_cfc78a81b45ead027789407df56d130d
#
_entry.id   cfc78a81b45ead027789407df56d130d
#
_cell.length_a   1.000
_cell.length_b   1.000
_cell.length_c   1.000
_cell.angle_alpha   90.00
_cell.angle_beta   90.00
_cell.angle_gamma   90.00
#
_symmetry.space_group_name_H-M   'P 1'
#
loop_
_entity.id
_entity.type
_entity.pdbx_description
1 polymer ?
#
loop_
_entity_poly.entity_id
_entity_poly.type
_entity_poly.pdbx_seq_one_letter_code
_entity_poly.pdbx_strand_id
1 'polypeptide(L)'
;FDMGEPKQYFGFSPPPSFVDKKWTQHFAQYDPKLANKLLDEIGMKDTDGDGLRELPNGDKIVLNLQYSTQGIAGQVVELVGQNWTEAGIKTTVKEVTPDEYRSAQSSNQLDVTIWRKSQPLAIVLGNNELWVPPFSDYFGIRTGMLWAEWVDSKGKGGVEPPKYVKQLIADINAFQSAPVGSAESDALGARMVENMVGNL
;
A
#
# COMPACT_ATOMS: atom_id res chain seq x y z
N PHE A 1 17.99 3.50 16.86
CA PHE A 1 16.75 3.72 16.09
C PHE A 1 15.92 4.75 16.84
N ASP A 2 15.58 5.85 16.17
CA ASP A 2 14.59 6.78 16.70
C ASP A 2 13.25 6.04 16.73
N MET A 3 12.74 5.77 17.92
CA MET A 3 11.46 5.07 18.11
C MET A 3 10.33 6.05 17.87
N GLY A 4 10.15 6.42 16.60
CA GLY A 4 9.01 7.20 16.19
C GLY A 4 7.69 6.46 16.46
N GLU A 5 6.63 7.20 16.69
CA GLU A 5 5.29 6.63 16.79
C GLU A 5 4.89 6.02 15.43
N PRO A 6 4.47 4.74 15.36
CA PRO A 6 4.02 4.16 14.12
C PRO A 6 2.77 4.88 13.62
N LYS A 7 2.71 5.15 12.32
CA LYS A 7 1.61 5.86 11.67
C LYS A 7 1.26 5.23 10.35
N GLN A 8 -0.01 5.32 9.99
CA GLN A 8 -0.48 4.93 8.69
C GLN A 8 0.07 5.86 7.60
N TYR A 9 0.41 5.30 6.46
CA TYR A 9 0.89 6.06 5.31
C TYR A 9 -0.28 6.54 4.44
N PHE A 10 -0.29 7.80 4.10
CA PHE A 10 -1.27 8.43 3.19
C PHE A 10 -0.63 9.49 2.26
N GLY A 11 0.64 9.38 1.97
CA GLY A 11 1.34 10.19 0.97
C GLY A 11 1.91 11.52 1.44
N PHE A 12 1.44 12.07 2.57
CA PHE A 12 1.85 13.39 3.05
C PHE A 12 2.79 13.34 4.25
N SER A 13 3.73 14.30 4.30
CA SER A 13 4.52 14.57 5.50
C SER A 13 4.98 16.04 5.53
N PRO A 14 4.62 16.82 6.56
CA PRO A 14 3.69 16.46 7.65
C PRO A 14 2.25 16.27 7.16
N PRO A 15 1.39 15.60 7.95
CA PRO A 15 -0.02 15.46 7.60
C PRO A 15 -0.68 16.84 7.48
N PRO A 16 -1.44 17.10 6.39
CA PRO A 16 -2.27 18.30 6.28
C PRO A 16 -3.39 18.35 7.32
N SER A 17 -3.95 19.54 7.55
CA SER A 17 -5.03 19.77 8.54
C SER A 17 -6.31 18.96 8.27
N PHE A 18 -6.57 18.58 7.02
CA PHE A 18 -7.73 17.79 6.66
C PHE A 18 -7.59 16.29 6.99
N VAL A 19 -6.42 15.83 7.41
CA VAL A 19 -6.22 14.42 7.80
C VAL A 19 -6.72 14.22 9.23
N ASP A 20 -7.83 13.49 9.38
CA ASP A 20 -8.35 13.12 10.69
C ASP A 20 -7.34 12.23 11.43
N LYS A 21 -7.13 12.53 12.72
CA LYS A 21 -6.21 11.79 13.58
C LYS A 21 -6.50 10.29 13.63
N LYS A 22 -7.77 9.87 13.53
CA LYS A 22 -8.17 8.45 13.51
C LYS A 22 -7.48 7.68 12.38
N TRP A 23 -7.31 8.31 11.21
CA TRP A 23 -6.68 7.67 10.06
C TRP A 23 -5.16 7.53 10.21
N THR A 24 -4.51 8.43 10.95
CA THR A 24 -3.06 8.33 11.19
C THR A 24 -2.68 7.13 12.05
N GLN A 25 -3.63 6.57 12.80
CA GLN A 25 -3.44 5.46 13.73
C GLN A 25 -4.16 4.18 13.29
N HIS A 26 -4.87 4.19 12.16
CA HIS A 26 -5.63 3.05 11.68
C HIS A 26 -4.71 1.88 11.34
N PHE A 27 -4.84 0.74 12.03
CA PHE A 27 -3.95 -0.42 11.94
C PHE A 27 -2.44 -0.12 12.06
N ALA A 28 -2.06 0.99 12.71
CA ALA A 28 -0.66 1.37 12.83
C ALA A 28 0.07 0.71 14.02
N GLN A 29 -0.66 0.18 14.99
CA GLN A 29 -0.09 -0.47 16.17
C GLN A 29 0.36 -1.90 15.86
N TYR A 30 1.45 -2.32 16.51
CA TYR A 30 1.84 -3.72 16.51
C TYR A 30 0.88 -4.52 17.40
N ASP A 31 -0.04 -5.23 16.78
CA ASP A 31 -1.03 -6.08 17.47
C ASP A 31 -1.14 -7.47 16.82
N PRO A 32 -0.26 -8.41 17.19
CA PRO A 32 -0.30 -9.77 16.64
C PRO A 32 -1.58 -10.54 16.99
N LYS A 33 -2.26 -10.18 18.10
CA LYS A 33 -3.54 -10.84 18.44
C LYS A 33 -4.65 -10.43 17.49
N LEU A 34 -4.72 -9.13 17.16
CA LEU A 34 -5.67 -8.63 16.19
C LEU A 34 -5.35 -9.18 14.80
N ALA A 35 -4.07 -9.20 14.38
CA ALA A 35 -3.66 -9.77 13.11
C ALA A 35 -4.12 -11.24 12.97
N ASN A 36 -3.85 -12.08 13.96
CA ASN A 36 -4.30 -13.47 13.97
C ASN A 36 -5.84 -13.60 13.91
N LYS A 37 -6.56 -12.76 14.66
CA LYS A 37 -8.03 -12.75 14.64
C LYS A 37 -8.56 -12.43 13.23
N LEU A 38 -8.01 -11.40 12.58
CA LEU A 38 -8.42 -11.00 11.23
C LEU A 38 -8.12 -12.09 10.19
N LEU A 39 -6.96 -12.76 10.30
CA LEU A 39 -6.62 -13.90 9.46
C LEU A 39 -7.59 -15.05 9.63
N ASP A 40 -8.01 -15.35 10.88
CA ASP A 40 -9.03 -16.36 11.17
C ASP A 40 -10.39 -15.99 10.57
N GLU A 41 -10.79 -14.72 10.63
CA GLU A 41 -12.07 -14.22 10.10
C GLU A 41 -12.16 -14.34 8.58
N ILE A 42 -11.05 -14.16 7.86
CA ILE A 42 -11.00 -14.40 6.40
C ILE A 42 -10.79 -15.87 6.03
N GLY A 43 -10.76 -16.78 7.03
CA GLY A 43 -10.65 -18.21 6.82
C GLY A 43 -9.24 -18.75 6.59
N MET A 44 -8.22 -17.93 6.78
CA MET A 44 -6.82 -18.39 6.73
C MET A 44 -6.46 -19.05 8.07
N LYS A 45 -6.24 -20.35 8.07
CA LYS A 45 -5.96 -21.15 9.28
C LYS A 45 -4.83 -22.11 9.03
N ASP A 46 -4.05 -22.39 10.06
CA ASP A 46 -3.11 -23.52 10.09
C ASP A 46 -3.92 -24.82 10.23
N THR A 47 -4.07 -25.56 9.14
CA THR A 47 -4.90 -26.77 9.10
C THR A 47 -4.06 -28.05 9.18
N ASP A 48 -2.77 -27.99 8.91
CA ASP A 48 -1.86 -29.15 8.97
C ASP A 48 -0.93 -29.13 10.20
N GLY A 49 -0.91 -28.05 10.97
CA GLY A 49 -0.20 -27.91 12.24
C GLY A 49 1.30 -27.59 12.06
N ASP A 50 1.70 -27.06 10.89
CA ASP A 50 3.08 -26.68 10.63
C ASP A 50 3.42 -25.25 11.13
N GLY A 51 2.46 -24.53 11.70
CA GLY A 51 2.59 -23.15 12.19
C GLY A 51 2.35 -22.08 11.12
N LEU A 52 2.05 -22.49 9.89
CA LEU A 52 1.74 -21.61 8.78
C LEU A 52 0.27 -21.76 8.37
N ARG A 53 -0.31 -20.67 7.88
CA ARG A 53 -1.73 -20.62 7.52
C ARG A 53 -1.94 -20.94 6.04
N GLU A 54 -2.96 -21.73 5.75
CA GLU A 54 -3.45 -21.95 4.40
C GLU A 54 -4.54 -20.94 4.03
N LEU A 55 -4.71 -20.74 2.73
CA LEU A 55 -5.87 -20.05 2.16
C LEU A 55 -7.16 -20.84 2.43
N PRO A 56 -8.36 -20.23 2.35
CA PRO A 56 -9.63 -20.92 2.57
C PRO A 56 -9.88 -22.15 1.68
N ASN A 57 -9.19 -22.24 0.54
CA ASN A 57 -9.23 -23.39 -0.37
C ASN A 57 -8.20 -24.49 -0.03
N GLY A 58 -7.41 -24.28 1.03
CA GLY A 58 -6.37 -25.21 1.47
C GLY A 58 -4.99 -25.03 0.81
N ASP A 59 -4.85 -24.07 -0.10
CA ASP A 59 -3.56 -23.81 -0.74
C ASP A 59 -2.61 -23.07 0.22
N LYS A 60 -1.33 -23.43 0.17
CA LYS A 60 -0.26 -22.74 0.90
C LYS A 60 0.07 -21.41 0.20
N ILE A 61 0.09 -20.32 0.96
CA ILE A 61 0.52 -19.02 0.47
C ILE A 61 1.98 -18.75 0.87
N VAL A 62 2.75 -18.20 -0.06
CA VAL A 62 4.09 -17.65 0.22
C VAL A 62 4.14 -16.23 -0.31
N LEU A 63 4.34 -15.26 0.57
CA LEU A 63 4.55 -13.87 0.16
C LEU A 63 6.04 -13.63 -0.12
N ASN A 64 6.36 -13.26 -1.35
CA ASN A 64 7.72 -12.91 -1.74
C ASN A 64 7.93 -11.41 -1.58
N LEU A 65 8.62 -11.02 -0.50
CA LEU A 65 8.92 -9.64 -0.21
C LEU A 65 10.25 -9.27 -0.89
N GLN A 66 10.16 -8.55 -1.99
CA GLN A 66 11.33 -8.06 -2.71
C GLN A 66 11.59 -6.60 -2.37
N TYR A 67 12.87 -6.26 -2.17
CA TYR A 67 13.28 -4.89 -1.84
C TYR A 67 14.60 -4.53 -2.49
N SER A 68 14.86 -3.23 -2.61
CA SER A 68 16.17 -2.71 -2.96
C SER A 68 16.72 -1.83 -1.83
N THR A 69 17.99 -1.96 -1.52
CA THR A 69 18.66 -1.15 -0.48
C THR A 69 18.67 0.34 -0.78
N GLN A 70 18.37 0.75 -2.00
CA GLN A 70 18.07 2.16 -2.31
C GLN A 70 16.76 2.65 -1.67
N GLY A 71 15.79 1.75 -1.47
CA GLY A 71 14.49 2.08 -0.88
C GLY A 71 14.46 1.96 0.63
N ILE A 72 15.07 0.91 1.19
CA ILE A 72 15.00 0.59 2.62
C ILE A 72 16.17 -0.29 3.05
N ALA A 73 16.54 -0.24 4.33
CA ALA A 73 17.56 -1.11 4.89
C ALA A 73 17.04 -2.55 5.03
N GLY A 74 17.85 -3.54 4.62
CA GLY A 74 17.48 -4.96 4.63
C GLY A 74 17.04 -5.49 5.98
N GLN A 75 17.69 -5.06 7.09
CA GLN A 75 17.31 -5.48 8.44
C GLN A 75 15.85 -5.14 8.80
N VAL A 76 15.32 -4.02 8.29
CA VAL A 76 13.91 -3.65 8.51
C VAL A 76 13.00 -4.61 7.75
N VAL A 77 13.35 -4.96 6.52
CA VAL A 77 12.57 -5.87 5.67
C VAL A 77 12.56 -7.27 6.24
N GLU A 78 13.70 -7.76 6.70
CA GLU A 78 13.81 -9.07 7.36
C GLU A 78 12.95 -9.14 8.63
N LEU A 79 12.95 -8.08 9.45
CA LEU A 79 12.10 -8.01 10.64
C LEU A 79 10.62 -8.06 10.30
N VAL A 80 10.19 -7.38 9.24
CA VAL A 80 8.81 -7.46 8.75
C VAL A 80 8.47 -8.89 8.31
N GLY A 81 9.34 -9.53 7.54
CA GLY A 81 9.15 -10.92 7.10
C GLY A 81 9.07 -11.91 8.27
N GLN A 82 9.89 -11.73 9.31
CA GLN A 82 9.82 -12.52 10.55
C GLN A 82 8.48 -12.34 11.27
N ASN A 83 8.04 -11.09 11.49
CA ASN A 83 6.76 -10.82 12.15
C ASN A 83 5.56 -11.42 11.39
N TRP A 84 5.58 -11.39 10.06
CA TRP A 84 4.52 -12.00 9.26
C TRP A 84 4.55 -13.52 9.33
N THR A 85 5.75 -14.13 9.33
CA THR A 85 5.89 -15.57 9.51
C THR A 85 5.45 -16.02 10.90
N GLU A 86 5.72 -15.24 11.95
CA GLU A 86 5.22 -15.47 13.30
C GLU A 86 3.68 -15.37 13.39
N ALA A 87 3.05 -14.56 12.54
CA ALA A 87 1.59 -14.53 12.39
C ALA A 87 1.02 -15.68 11.52
N GLY A 88 1.88 -16.58 11.05
CA GLY A 88 1.51 -17.73 10.22
C GLY A 88 1.52 -17.47 8.72
N ILE A 89 1.97 -16.31 8.25
CA ILE A 89 2.09 -16.01 6.83
C ILE A 89 3.52 -16.28 6.36
N LYS A 90 3.72 -17.38 5.65
CA LYS A 90 5.05 -17.71 5.11
C LYS A 90 5.56 -16.57 4.23
N THR A 91 6.70 -16.00 4.61
CA THR A 91 7.30 -14.87 3.89
C THR A 91 8.73 -15.20 3.50
N THR A 92 9.09 -14.94 2.26
CA THR A 92 10.48 -14.94 1.80
C THR A 92 10.94 -13.49 1.60
N VAL A 93 12.20 -13.21 1.93
CA VAL A 93 12.79 -11.89 1.76
C VAL A 93 13.91 -11.98 0.73
N LYS A 94 13.88 -11.14 -0.28
CA LYS A 94 14.90 -11.10 -1.34
C LYS A 94 15.34 -9.68 -1.63
N GLU A 95 16.62 -9.41 -1.47
CA GLU A 95 17.25 -8.22 -2.00
C GLU A 95 17.43 -8.35 -3.52
N VAL A 96 17.09 -7.32 -4.26
CA VAL A 96 17.25 -7.23 -5.71
C VAL A 96 17.90 -5.90 -6.09
N THR A 97 18.51 -5.86 -7.27
CA THR A 97 19.04 -4.61 -7.80
C THR A 97 17.92 -3.61 -8.10
N PRO A 98 18.21 -2.30 -8.16
CA PRO A 98 17.21 -1.30 -8.53
C PRO A 98 16.54 -1.57 -9.89
N ASP A 99 17.28 -2.11 -10.84
CA ASP A 99 16.75 -2.39 -12.19
C ASP A 99 15.86 -3.65 -12.19
N GLU A 100 16.23 -4.71 -11.48
CA GLU A 100 15.37 -5.88 -11.25
C GLU A 100 14.09 -5.48 -10.53
N TYR A 101 14.19 -4.63 -9.47
CA TYR A 101 13.04 -4.12 -8.75
C TYR A 101 12.08 -3.37 -9.67
N ARG A 102 12.58 -2.44 -10.50
CA ARG A 102 11.76 -1.68 -11.44
C ARG A 102 11.11 -2.56 -12.50
N SER A 103 11.86 -3.51 -13.03
CA SER A 103 11.35 -4.47 -14.01
C SER A 103 10.22 -5.31 -13.44
N ALA A 104 10.41 -5.89 -12.26
CA ALA A 104 9.39 -6.68 -11.58
C ALA A 104 8.16 -5.84 -11.21
N GLN A 105 8.36 -4.57 -10.80
CA GLN A 105 7.27 -3.65 -10.51
C GLN A 105 6.44 -3.34 -11.75
N SER A 106 7.05 -2.92 -12.85
CA SER A 106 6.32 -2.55 -14.07
C SER A 106 5.65 -3.74 -14.76
N SER A 107 6.17 -4.95 -14.58
CA SER A 107 5.55 -6.18 -15.08
C SER A 107 4.56 -6.85 -14.12
N ASN A 108 4.20 -6.19 -13.01
CA ASN A 108 3.30 -6.69 -11.96
C ASN A 108 3.72 -8.06 -11.38
N GLN A 109 5.03 -8.25 -11.16
CA GLN A 109 5.63 -9.48 -10.63
C GLN A 109 6.01 -9.38 -9.15
N LEU A 110 5.65 -8.30 -8.46
CA LEU A 110 5.86 -8.14 -7.03
C LEU A 110 4.61 -8.55 -6.26
N ASP A 111 4.75 -9.53 -5.36
CA ASP A 111 3.68 -9.86 -4.39
C ASP A 111 3.60 -8.74 -3.35
N VAL A 112 4.74 -8.43 -2.74
CA VAL A 112 4.88 -7.40 -1.70
C VAL A 112 6.18 -6.67 -1.89
N THR A 113 6.16 -5.36 -1.64
CA THR A 113 7.36 -4.54 -1.62
C THR A 113 7.30 -3.50 -0.52
N ILE A 114 8.46 -3.07 -0.03
CA ILE A 114 8.60 -1.99 0.93
C ILE A 114 9.47 -0.90 0.31
N TRP A 115 9.00 0.34 0.39
CA TRP A 115 9.74 1.51 -0.06
C TRP A 115 9.49 2.68 0.87
N ARG A 116 10.50 3.51 1.07
CA ARG A 116 10.35 4.77 1.81
C ARG A 116 9.81 5.86 0.87
N LYS A 117 8.75 6.51 1.23
CA LYS A 117 8.28 7.71 0.55
C LYS A 117 7.51 8.60 1.52
N SER A 118 7.84 9.88 1.49
CA SER A 118 7.15 10.90 2.24
C SER A 118 7.38 12.23 1.53
N GLN A 119 6.33 12.92 1.15
CA GLN A 119 6.42 14.14 0.35
C GLN A 119 5.60 15.27 0.96
N PRO A 120 6.06 16.52 0.91
CA PRO A 120 5.23 17.69 1.22
C PRO A 120 4.01 17.74 0.29
N LEU A 121 2.90 18.29 0.80
CA LEU A 121 1.65 18.43 0.04
C LEU A 121 1.85 19.08 -1.33
N ALA A 122 2.68 20.12 -1.43
CA ALA A 122 2.95 20.81 -2.69
C ALA A 122 3.56 19.91 -3.77
N ILE A 123 4.37 18.92 -3.38
CA ILE A 123 4.94 17.93 -4.31
C ILE A 123 3.87 16.93 -4.74
N VAL A 124 3.04 16.46 -3.80
CA VAL A 124 1.98 15.48 -4.06
C VAL A 124 0.91 16.03 -5.00
N LEU A 125 0.60 17.32 -4.90
CA LEU A 125 -0.34 17.99 -5.80
C LEU A 125 0.09 17.95 -7.28
N GLY A 126 1.40 17.93 -7.54
CA GLY A 126 1.95 17.85 -8.90
C GLY A 126 2.17 16.43 -9.42
N ASN A 127 2.05 15.41 -8.57
CA ASN A 127 2.43 14.02 -8.89
C ASN A 127 1.34 13.05 -8.48
N ASN A 128 0.42 12.75 -9.37
CA ASN A 128 -0.67 11.80 -9.08
C ASN A 128 -0.19 10.35 -8.90
N GLU A 129 0.98 9.97 -9.43
CA GLU A 129 1.58 8.66 -9.20
C GLU A 129 1.97 8.39 -7.73
N LEU A 130 1.97 9.41 -6.89
CA LEU A 130 2.21 9.26 -5.45
C LEU A 130 1.00 8.75 -4.69
N TRP A 131 -0.17 8.78 -5.30
CA TRP A 131 -1.41 8.30 -4.73
C TRP A 131 -1.59 6.80 -4.98
N VAL A 132 -2.28 6.14 -4.09
CA VAL A 132 -2.65 4.73 -4.25
C VAL A 132 -4.14 4.67 -4.55
N PRO A 133 -4.54 3.99 -5.61
CA PRO A 133 -3.79 3.34 -6.66
C PRO A 133 -3.21 4.34 -7.67
N PRO A 134 -2.22 3.90 -8.46
CA PRO A 134 -1.55 4.75 -9.43
C PRO A 134 -2.41 5.10 -10.64
N PHE A 135 -1.95 6.14 -11.36
CA PHE A 135 -2.57 6.62 -12.59
C PHE A 135 -1.84 6.22 -13.86
N SER A 136 -0.65 5.66 -13.75
CA SER A 136 0.18 5.26 -14.88
C SER A 136 1.16 4.17 -14.47
N ASP A 137 1.85 3.56 -15.43
CA ASP A 137 2.90 2.58 -15.25
C ASP A 137 4.24 3.17 -14.77
N TYR A 138 4.20 4.42 -14.30
CA TYR A 138 5.40 5.13 -13.89
C TYR A 138 6.10 4.49 -12.70
N PHE A 139 7.41 4.60 -12.64
CA PHE A 139 8.29 4.07 -11.60
C PHE A 139 7.88 4.44 -10.15
N GLY A 140 7.16 5.55 -9.95
CA GLY A 140 6.61 5.96 -8.67
C GLY A 140 5.52 5.05 -8.09
N ILE A 141 4.85 4.31 -8.94
CA ILE A 141 3.74 3.42 -8.61
C ILE A 141 4.20 2.24 -7.76
N ARG A 142 3.44 1.90 -6.72
CA ARG A 142 3.74 0.80 -5.81
C ARG A 142 2.62 -0.23 -5.70
N THR A 143 1.44 0.06 -6.22
CA THR A 143 0.23 -0.74 -6.05
C THR A 143 -0.67 -0.57 -7.26
N GLY A 144 -1.36 -1.64 -7.68
CA GLY A 144 -2.44 -1.57 -8.67
C GLY A 144 -1.98 -1.32 -10.11
N MET A 145 -0.84 -1.87 -10.53
CA MET A 145 -0.31 -1.74 -11.89
C MET A 145 -1.35 -2.10 -12.96
N LEU A 146 -2.08 -3.21 -12.79
CA LEU A 146 -3.10 -3.63 -13.73
C LEU A 146 -4.33 -2.71 -13.74
N TRP A 147 -4.62 -2.01 -12.63
CA TRP A 147 -5.64 -0.96 -12.60
C TRP A 147 -5.21 0.27 -13.38
N ALA A 148 -3.91 0.65 -13.27
CA ALA A 148 -3.37 1.75 -14.06
C ALA A 148 -3.43 1.43 -15.56
N GLU A 149 -3.02 0.23 -15.96
CA GLU A 149 -3.13 -0.23 -17.35
C GLU A 149 -4.56 -0.17 -17.88
N TRP A 150 -5.54 -0.59 -17.06
CA TRP A 150 -6.96 -0.52 -17.44
C TRP A 150 -7.42 0.93 -17.67
N VAL A 151 -7.03 1.85 -16.79
CA VAL A 151 -7.38 3.28 -16.92
C VAL A 151 -6.73 3.88 -18.17
N ASP A 152 -5.42 3.69 -18.35
CA ASP A 152 -4.66 4.26 -19.46
C ASP A 152 -5.10 3.70 -20.83
N SER A 153 -5.40 2.40 -20.88
CA SER A 153 -5.88 1.74 -22.09
C SER A 153 -7.38 1.97 -22.38
N LYS A 154 -8.10 2.69 -21.49
CA LYS A 154 -9.55 2.89 -21.56
C LYS A 154 -10.33 1.56 -21.60
N GLY A 155 -9.93 0.64 -20.74
CA GLY A 155 -10.55 -0.68 -20.58
C GLY A 155 -10.16 -1.74 -21.60
N LYS A 156 -9.10 -1.51 -22.39
CA LYS A 156 -8.64 -2.49 -23.40
C LYS A 156 -7.61 -3.47 -22.87
N GLY A 157 -6.94 -3.16 -21.76
CA GLY A 157 -5.95 -3.99 -21.11
C GLY A 157 -6.04 -3.85 -19.59
N GLY A 158 -5.26 -4.65 -18.86
CA GLY A 158 -5.24 -4.63 -17.41
C GLY A 158 -6.45 -5.26 -16.74
N VAL A 159 -6.75 -4.82 -15.54
CA VAL A 159 -7.89 -5.28 -14.72
C VAL A 159 -8.75 -4.09 -14.32
N GLU A 160 -10.07 -4.24 -14.44
CA GLU A 160 -11.01 -3.18 -14.06
C GLU A 160 -10.89 -2.85 -12.57
N PRO A 161 -10.61 -1.58 -12.20
CA PRO A 161 -10.53 -1.18 -10.79
C PRO A 161 -11.86 -1.35 -10.07
N PRO A 162 -11.86 -1.76 -8.79
CA PRO A 162 -13.08 -1.78 -7.98
C PRO A 162 -13.65 -0.37 -7.78
N LYS A 163 -14.91 -0.29 -7.34
CA LYS A 163 -15.63 0.97 -7.22
C LYS A 163 -14.92 2.01 -6.37
N TYR A 164 -14.35 1.60 -5.23
CA TYR A 164 -13.63 2.53 -4.33
C TYR A 164 -12.38 3.12 -4.99
N VAL A 165 -11.69 2.35 -5.81
CA VAL A 165 -10.52 2.81 -6.60
C VAL A 165 -10.95 3.82 -7.66
N LYS A 166 -12.03 3.56 -8.40
CA LYS A 166 -12.58 4.51 -9.37
C LYS A 166 -12.99 5.82 -8.71
N GLN A 167 -13.58 5.75 -7.51
CA GLN A 167 -13.93 6.94 -6.74
C GLN A 167 -12.68 7.71 -6.30
N LEU A 168 -11.64 7.01 -5.84
CA LEU A 168 -10.38 7.63 -5.47
C LEU A 168 -9.74 8.37 -6.66
N ILE A 169 -9.73 7.76 -7.85
CA ILE A 169 -9.25 8.39 -9.08
C ILE A 169 -10.02 9.69 -9.38
N ALA A 170 -11.34 9.66 -9.27
CA ALA A 170 -12.18 10.84 -9.49
C ALA A 170 -11.88 11.96 -8.45
N ASP A 171 -11.75 11.59 -7.18
CA ASP A 171 -11.45 12.53 -6.11
C ASP A 171 -10.04 13.14 -6.25
N ILE A 172 -9.04 12.38 -6.68
CA ILE A 172 -7.68 12.89 -6.95
C ILE A 172 -7.69 13.91 -8.08
N ASN A 173 -8.37 13.63 -9.20
CA ASN A 173 -8.49 14.57 -10.31
C ASN A 173 -9.17 15.88 -9.88
N ALA A 174 -10.24 15.78 -9.09
CA ALA A 174 -10.93 16.93 -8.54
C ALA A 174 -10.02 17.72 -7.56
N PHE A 175 -9.31 17.01 -6.67
CA PHE A 175 -8.38 17.60 -5.71
C PHE A 175 -7.26 18.40 -6.39
N GLN A 176 -6.67 17.85 -7.46
CA GLN A 176 -5.62 18.52 -8.23
C GLN A 176 -6.14 19.78 -8.97
N SER A 177 -7.44 19.84 -9.23
CA SER A 177 -8.07 20.97 -9.92
C SER A 177 -8.64 22.03 -8.95
N ALA A 178 -8.84 21.68 -7.68
CA ALA A 178 -9.38 22.59 -6.67
C ALA A 178 -8.33 23.62 -6.22
N PRO A 179 -8.75 24.85 -5.87
CA PRO A 179 -7.81 25.84 -5.33
C PRO A 179 -7.17 25.35 -4.03
N VAL A 180 -5.85 25.38 -3.96
CA VAL A 180 -5.08 24.91 -2.80
C VAL A 180 -5.50 25.64 -1.54
N GLY A 181 -5.82 24.90 -0.47
CA GLY A 181 -6.24 25.44 0.83
C GLY A 181 -7.69 25.94 0.86
N SER A 182 -8.49 25.67 -0.18
CA SER A 182 -9.93 25.91 -0.14
C SER A 182 -10.65 24.83 0.67
N ALA A 183 -11.84 25.14 1.18
CA ALA A 183 -12.70 24.16 1.85
C ALA A 183 -13.04 22.97 0.94
N GLU A 184 -13.13 23.18 -0.36
CA GLU A 184 -13.33 22.12 -1.35
C GLU A 184 -12.12 21.20 -1.44
N SER A 185 -10.90 21.77 -1.55
CA SER A 185 -9.65 21.01 -1.53
C SER A 185 -9.50 20.17 -0.26
N ASP A 186 -9.77 20.77 0.91
CA ASP A 186 -9.68 20.08 2.18
C ASP A 186 -10.71 18.93 2.30
N ALA A 187 -11.93 19.14 1.85
CA ALA A 187 -12.97 18.09 1.84
C ALA A 187 -12.62 16.94 0.89
N LEU A 188 -12.08 17.24 -0.30
CA LEU A 188 -11.58 16.23 -1.24
C LEU A 188 -10.42 15.45 -0.65
N GLY A 189 -9.43 16.14 -0.07
CA GLY A 189 -8.28 15.50 0.57
C GLY A 189 -8.69 14.59 1.73
N ALA A 190 -9.63 14.99 2.57
CA ALA A 190 -10.18 14.17 3.65
C ALA A 190 -10.82 12.87 3.12
N ARG A 191 -11.65 12.96 2.05
CA ARG A 191 -12.25 11.78 1.43
C ARG A 191 -11.23 10.85 0.80
N MET A 192 -10.19 11.39 0.18
CA MET A 192 -9.10 10.59 -0.39
C MET A 192 -8.37 9.77 0.69
N VAL A 193 -8.03 10.40 1.81
CA VAL A 193 -7.39 9.72 2.95
C VAL A 193 -8.32 8.65 3.54
N GLU A 194 -9.60 8.98 3.76
CA GLU A 194 -10.60 8.02 4.23
C GLU A 194 -10.75 6.83 3.29
N ASN A 195 -10.80 7.07 1.98
CA ASN A 195 -10.89 6.01 0.97
C ASN A 195 -9.63 5.12 0.97
N MET A 196 -8.44 5.73 0.98
CA MET A 196 -7.18 4.98 0.94
C MET A 196 -6.97 4.13 2.19
N VAL A 197 -7.22 4.69 3.36
CA VAL A 197 -6.95 4.03 4.64
C VAL A 197 -8.11 3.14 5.10
N GLY A 198 -9.34 3.49 4.76
CA GLY A 198 -10.52 2.75 5.17
C GLY A 198 -10.81 1.49 4.33
N ASN A 199 -10.12 1.31 3.19
CA ASN A 199 -10.25 0.12 2.32
C ASN A 199 -9.00 -0.78 2.36
N LEU A 200 -8.16 -0.63 3.40
CA LEU A 200 -7.02 -1.51 3.65
C LEU A 200 -7.46 -2.87 4.18
#